data_b871913166574e454bced28f6a600543
#
_entry.id   b871913166574e454bced28f6a600543
#
_cell.length_a   1.000
_cell.length_b   1.000
_cell.length_c   1.000
_cell.angle_alpha   90.00
_cell.angle_beta   90.00
_cell.angle_gamma   90.00
#
_symmetry.space_group_name_H-M   'P 1'
#
loop_
_entity.id
_entity.type
_entity.pdbx_description
1 polymer ?
#
loop_
_entity_poly.entity_id
_entity_poly.type
_entity_poly.pdbx_seq_one_letter_code
_entity_poly.pdbx_strand_id
1 'polypeptide(L)'
;MPYSEAAQIRKRIAHAPAGTVFTPADFSDLAGASSVNASLSRLTRSGVLSRVRRGVYSKPKVSKVLGEPVPAKPDDVAQAIAEQNGWAIAPAGASALNFLGLDTQVPAAIEYASSGPYKSYECGGYRISFKHRASRDLIGCSPLTRLVIQALRALGKEGATPEVAARLATRMSEREVAAFCKETAGSTSWIVAFGNQLREAKGC
;
A
#
# COMPACT_ATOMS: atom_id res chain seq x y z
N MET A 1 25.23 22.71 -20.00
CA MET A 1 25.36 22.85 -18.54
C MET A 1 24.55 21.74 -17.90
N PRO A 2 25.13 20.86 -17.08
CA PRO A 2 24.33 19.90 -16.33
C PRO A 2 23.42 20.68 -15.36
N TYR A 3 22.17 20.32 -15.33
CA TYR A 3 21.19 20.91 -14.39
C TYR A 3 21.68 20.69 -12.95
N SER A 4 21.51 21.70 -12.08
CA SER A 4 21.82 21.52 -10.65
C SER A 4 20.96 20.40 -10.06
N GLU A 5 21.45 19.71 -9.03
CA GLU A 5 20.70 18.66 -8.32
C GLU A 5 19.28 19.10 -7.97
N ALA A 6 19.13 20.33 -7.45
CA ALA A 6 17.82 20.89 -7.13
C ALA A 6 16.90 21.05 -8.35
N ALA A 7 17.46 21.38 -9.52
CA ALA A 7 16.69 21.47 -10.76
C ALA A 7 16.23 20.09 -11.25
N GLN A 8 17.07 19.07 -11.10
CA GLN A 8 16.70 17.67 -11.45
C GLN A 8 15.59 17.15 -10.54
N ILE A 9 15.67 17.38 -9.22
CA ILE A 9 14.61 17.02 -8.25
C ILE A 9 13.30 17.72 -8.64
N ARG A 10 13.35 19.03 -8.88
CA ARG A 10 12.17 19.80 -9.30
C ARG A 10 11.57 19.27 -10.61
N LYS A 11 12.40 18.93 -11.57
CA LYS A 11 11.96 18.35 -12.87
C LYS A 11 11.27 17.01 -12.67
N ARG A 12 11.82 16.09 -11.85
CA ARG A 12 11.19 14.80 -11.53
C ARG A 12 9.79 14.98 -10.92
N ILE A 13 9.67 15.87 -9.94
CA ILE A 13 8.38 16.19 -9.30
C ILE A 13 7.40 16.83 -10.30
N ALA A 14 7.87 17.72 -11.16
CA ALA A 14 7.02 18.37 -12.15
C ALA A 14 6.38 17.37 -13.12
N HIS A 15 7.13 16.35 -13.56
CA HIS A 15 6.64 15.32 -14.50
C HIS A 15 5.76 14.25 -13.82
N ALA A 16 5.82 14.11 -12.50
CA ALA A 16 4.97 13.15 -11.80
C ALA A 16 3.50 13.59 -11.81
N PRO A 17 2.55 12.66 -11.84
CA PRO A 17 1.12 12.95 -11.72
C PRO A 17 0.78 13.72 -10.44
N ALA A 18 -0.30 14.51 -10.47
CA ALA A 18 -0.83 15.13 -9.25
C ALA A 18 -1.33 14.05 -8.28
N GLY A 19 -1.02 14.22 -6.99
CA GLY A 19 -1.32 13.24 -5.96
C GLY A 19 -0.19 12.23 -5.69
N THR A 20 0.87 12.20 -6.51
CA THR A 20 2.03 11.32 -6.27
C THR A 20 2.66 11.62 -4.90
N VAL A 21 2.95 10.56 -4.15
CA VAL A 21 3.65 10.61 -2.87
C VAL A 21 5.15 10.44 -3.11
N PHE A 22 5.95 11.19 -2.37
CA PHE A 22 7.41 11.18 -2.43
C PHE A 22 8.03 11.06 -1.06
N THR A 23 9.19 10.43 -1.03
CA THR A 23 10.10 10.35 0.11
C THR A 23 11.48 10.88 -0.29
N PRO A 24 12.39 11.20 0.63
CA PRO A 24 13.76 11.53 0.26
C PRO A 24 14.48 10.42 -0.50
N ALA A 25 14.13 9.14 -0.29
CA ALA A 25 14.74 8.00 -0.96
C ALA A 25 14.51 8.02 -2.48
N ASP A 26 13.39 8.58 -2.95
CA ASP A 26 13.05 8.68 -4.38
C ASP A 26 14.00 9.59 -5.18
N PHE A 27 14.89 10.30 -4.51
CA PHE A 27 15.84 11.23 -5.10
C PHE A 27 17.29 10.91 -4.73
N SER A 28 17.55 9.75 -4.16
CA SER A 28 18.89 9.34 -3.69
C SER A 28 19.89 9.17 -4.85
N ASP A 29 19.40 8.95 -6.05
CA ASP A 29 20.18 8.89 -7.30
C ASP A 29 20.56 10.27 -7.87
N LEU A 30 19.93 11.35 -7.39
CA LEU A 30 20.12 12.71 -7.90
C LEU A 30 21.02 13.56 -7.00
N ALA A 31 20.97 13.34 -5.68
CA ALA A 31 21.70 14.16 -4.71
C ALA A 31 21.86 13.47 -3.36
N GLY A 32 22.82 13.95 -2.56
CA GLY A 32 22.99 13.51 -1.17
C GLY A 32 21.80 13.89 -0.27
N ALA A 33 21.59 13.12 0.80
CA ALA A 33 20.42 13.23 1.70
C ALA A 33 20.18 14.67 2.21
N SER A 34 21.23 15.43 2.54
CA SER A 34 21.11 16.83 3.00
C SER A 34 20.54 17.74 1.90
N SER A 35 21.07 17.62 0.67
CA SER A 35 20.64 18.39 -0.50
C SER A 35 19.21 18.06 -0.90
N VAL A 36 18.83 16.77 -0.87
CA VAL A 36 17.45 16.30 -1.10
C VAL A 36 16.49 16.91 -0.09
N ASN A 37 16.78 16.78 1.21
CA ASN A 37 15.91 17.29 2.27
C ASN A 37 15.75 18.82 2.19
N ALA A 38 16.82 19.56 1.90
CA ALA A 38 16.77 21.02 1.70
C ALA A 38 15.90 21.38 0.48
N SER A 39 15.99 20.61 -0.61
CA SER A 39 15.20 20.82 -1.82
C SER A 39 13.71 20.54 -1.59
N LEU A 40 13.37 19.42 -0.96
CA LEU A 40 11.99 19.07 -0.61
C LEU A 40 11.37 20.09 0.35
N SER A 41 12.15 20.57 1.33
CA SER A 41 11.71 21.63 2.26
C SER A 41 11.40 22.94 1.52
N ARG A 42 12.25 23.36 0.57
CA ARG A 42 12.00 24.54 -0.27
C ARG A 42 10.76 24.40 -1.14
N LEU A 43 10.60 23.24 -1.79
CA LEU A 43 9.45 22.95 -2.63
C LEU A 43 8.14 22.89 -1.83
N THR A 44 8.20 22.47 -0.58
CA THR A 44 7.06 22.52 0.34
C THR A 44 6.69 23.96 0.70
N ARG A 45 7.69 24.79 1.03
CA ARG A 45 7.44 26.22 1.33
C ARG A 45 6.90 27.00 0.13
N SER A 46 7.27 26.63 -1.08
CA SER A 46 6.75 27.25 -2.32
C SER A 46 5.43 26.65 -2.81
N GLY A 47 4.80 25.72 -2.08
CA GLY A 47 3.52 25.12 -2.45
C GLY A 47 3.58 24.09 -3.58
N VAL A 48 4.76 23.78 -4.12
CA VAL A 48 4.94 22.74 -5.15
C VAL A 48 4.69 21.34 -4.59
N LEU A 49 4.99 21.14 -3.30
CA LEU A 49 4.70 19.94 -2.53
C LEU A 49 3.89 20.29 -1.28
N SER A 50 3.07 19.36 -0.83
CA SER A 50 2.43 19.37 0.47
C SER A 50 3.12 18.33 1.37
N ARG A 51 3.37 18.68 2.62
CA ARG A 51 3.96 17.78 3.60
C ARG A 51 2.85 16.97 4.26
N VAL A 52 2.77 15.67 3.95
CA VAL A 52 1.79 14.76 4.57
C VAL A 52 2.21 14.45 6.01
N ARG A 53 3.51 14.17 6.21
CA ARG A 53 4.17 13.99 7.50
C ARG A 53 5.68 14.19 7.35
N ARG A 54 6.44 14.08 8.45
CA ARG A 54 7.90 14.15 8.39
C ARG A 54 8.47 13.07 7.48
N GLY A 55 9.17 13.48 6.42
CA GLY A 55 9.77 12.59 5.43
C GLY A 55 8.82 12.06 4.36
N VAL A 56 7.53 12.43 4.37
CA VAL A 56 6.56 12.05 3.34
C VAL A 56 5.89 13.30 2.79
N TYR A 57 5.93 13.44 1.49
CA TYR A 57 5.43 14.60 0.75
C TYR A 57 4.49 14.14 -0.35
N SER A 58 3.58 14.99 -0.77
CA SER A 58 2.71 14.72 -1.92
C SER A 58 2.70 15.89 -2.88
N LYS A 59 2.58 15.61 -4.18
CA LYS A 59 2.28 16.63 -5.17
C LYS A 59 0.80 17.02 -5.03
N PRO A 60 0.47 18.29 -4.78
CA PRO A 60 -0.91 18.71 -4.59
C PRO A 60 -1.81 18.27 -5.75
N LYS A 61 -2.99 17.80 -5.41
CA LYS A 61 -4.06 17.46 -6.35
C LYS A 61 -5.29 18.25 -5.96
N VAL A 62 -5.97 18.82 -6.96
CA VAL A 62 -7.24 19.54 -6.77
C VAL A 62 -8.33 18.73 -7.46
N SER A 63 -9.47 18.60 -6.81
CA SER A 63 -10.66 17.98 -7.40
C SER A 63 -11.17 18.86 -8.55
N LYS A 64 -11.33 18.27 -9.72
CA LYS A 64 -11.89 18.97 -10.87
C LYS A 64 -13.38 19.32 -10.70
N VAL A 65 -14.06 18.63 -9.80
CA VAL A 65 -15.50 18.80 -9.55
C VAL A 65 -15.74 19.80 -8.42
N LEU A 66 -14.97 19.68 -7.32
CA LEU A 66 -15.19 20.48 -6.11
C LEU A 66 -14.26 21.69 -6.00
N GLY A 67 -13.19 21.77 -6.80
CA GLY A 67 -12.18 22.82 -6.69
C GLY A 67 -11.33 22.76 -5.41
N GLU A 68 -11.50 21.73 -4.58
CA GLU A 68 -10.84 21.60 -3.29
C GLU A 68 -9.59 20.71 -3.36
N PRO A 69 -8.60 20.90 -2.45
CA PRO A 69 -7.45 20.03 -2.33
C PRO A 69 -7.88 18.60 -1.97
N VAL A 70 -7.38 17.63 -2.74
CA VAL A 70 -7.58 16.19 -2.45
C VAL A 70 -6.39 15.70 -1.65
N PRO A 71 -6.60 15.10 -0.47
CA PRO A 71 -5.53 14.45 0.29
C PRO A 71 -4.82 13.38 -0.52
N ALA A 72 -3.55 13.11 -0.20
CA ALA A 72 -2.83 11.98 -0.76
C ALA A 72 -3.56 10.68 -0.41
N LYS A 73 -3.53 9.70 -1.33
CA LYS A 73 -4.18 8.41 -1.08
C LYS A 73 -3.53 7.72 0.12
N PRO A 74 -4.33 7.24 1.09
CA PRO A 74 -3.80 6.57 2.28
C PRO A 74 -2.88 5.38 1.97
N ASP A 75 -3.19 4.64 0.91
CA ASP A 75 -2.40 3.47 0.49
C ASP A 75 -1.00 3.89 0.01
N ASP A 76 -0.91 4.92 -0.83
CA ASP A 76 0.37 5.46 -1.31
C ASP A 76 1.23 5.98 -0.14
N VAL A 77 0.58 6.62 0.85
CA VAL A 77 1.28 7.12 2.05
C VAL A 77 1.73 5.97 2.95
N ALA A 78 0.89 4.94 3.14
CA ALA A 78 1.26 3.76 3.91
C ALA A 78 2.44 3.02 3.28
N GLN A 79 2.41 2.86 1.96
CA GLN A 79 3.50 2.24 1.21
C GLN A 79 4.81 3.03 1.37
N ALA A 80 4.76 4.35 1.21
CA ALA A 80 5.92 5.23 1.38
C ALA A 80 6.51 5.15 2.81
N ILE A 81 5.65 5.06 3.83
CA ILE A 81 6.11 4.86 5.22
C ILE A 81 6.76 3.49 5.39
N ALA A 82 6.16 2.44 4.82
CA ALA A 82 6.67 1.07 4.91
C ALA A 82 8.03 0.94 4.23
N GLU A 83 8.19 1.49 3.03
CA GLU A 83 9.46 1.50 2.29
C GLU A 83 10.58 2.21 3.05
N GLN A 84 10.30 3.37 3.65
CA GLN A 84 11.28 4.08 4.50
C GLN A 84 11.77 3.26 5.69
N ASN A 85 10.96 2.33 6.18
CA ASN A 85 11.28 1.51 7.35
C ASN A 85 11.67 0.06 6.99
N GLY A 86 11.67 -0.31 5.71
CA GLY A 86 11.93 -1.67 5.27
C GLY A 86 10.84 -2.67 5.68
N TRP A 87 9.58 -2.23 5.79
CA TRP A 87 8.46 -3.08 6.18
C TRP A 87 7.73 -3.62 4.97
N ALA A 88 7.37 -4.90 5.02
CA ALA A 88 6.35 -5.46 4.15
C ALA A 88 4.98 -5.17 4.75
N ILE A 89 4.06 -4.65 3.94
CA ILE A 89 2.71 -4.32 4.39
C ILE A 89 1.64 -4.87 3.45
N ALA A 90 0.42 -4.98 3.96
CA ALA A 90 -0.79 -5.17 3.17
C ALA A 90 -1.99 -4.53 3.89
N PRO A 91 -3.00 -4.02 3.18
CA PRO A 91 -4.26 -3.63 3.78
C PRO A 91 -4.81 -4.75 4.66
N ALA A 92 -5.41 -4.43 5.81
CA ALA A 92 -5.90 -5.42 6.78
C ALA A 92 -7.34 -5.14 7.20
N GLY A 93 -7.98 -6.12 7.83
CA GLY A 93 -9.36 -5.98 8.31
C GLY A 93 -10.34 -5.65 7.20
N ALA A 94 -11.27 -4.75 7.47
CA ALA A 94 -12.28 -4.32 6.52
C ALA A 94 -11.68 -3.68 5.24
N SER A 95 -10.51 -3.03 5.35
CA SER A 95 -9.80 -2.50 4.17
C SER A 95 -9.41 -3.61 3.18
N ALA A 96 -8.91 -4.75 3.68
CA ALA A 96 -8.55 -5.87 2.81
C ALA A 96 -9.77 -6.46 2.09
N LEU A 97 -10.90 -6.58 2.79
CA LEU A 97 -12.16 -7.06 2.22
C LEU A 97 -12.70 -6.12 1.14
N ASN A 98 -12.66 -4.82 1.42
CA ASN A 98 -13.10 -3.78 0.48
C ASN A 98 -12.23 -3.77 -0.79
N PHE A 99 -10.90 -3.83 -0.66
CA PHE A 99 -9.97 -3.89 -1.81
C PHE A 99 -10.23 -5.09 -2.72
N LEU A 100 -10.59 -6.24 -2.14
CA LEU A 100 -10.96 -7.44 -2.90
C LEU A 100 -12.44 -7.44 -3.35
N GLY A 101 -13.21 -6.43 -2.97
CA GLY A 101 -14.64 -6.33 -3.25
C GLY A 101 -15.46 -7.42 -2.57
N LEU A 102 -14.97 -7.96 -1.45
CA LEU A 102 -15.70 -8.91 -0.60
C LEU A 102 -16.64 -8.18 0.36
N ASP A 103 -16.35 -6.91 0.65
CA ASP A 103 -17.23 -6.00 1.39
C ASP A 103 -17.37 -4.69 0.61
N THR A 104 -18.53 -4.05 0.71
CA THR A 104 -18.85 -2.75 0.09
C THR A 104 -18.70 -1.58 1.06
N GLN A 105 -18.56 -1.84 2.35
CA GLN A 105 -18.43 -0.80 3.36
C GLN A 105 -17.06 -0.14 3.28
N VAL A 106 -17.04 1.20 3.30
CA VAL A 106 -15.81 1.97 3.41
C VAL A 106 -15.33 1.92 4.87
N PRO A 107 -14.13 1.40 5.13
CA PRO A 107 -13.63 1.29 6.49
C PRO A 107 -13.44 2.66 7.14
N ALA A 108 -13.90 2.85 8.38
CA ALA A 108 -13.65 4.06 9.17
C ALA A 108 -12.18 4.18 9.61
N ALA A 109 -11.46 3.07 9.71
CA ALA A 109 -10.05 3.02 10.08
C ALA A 109 -9.21 2.44 8.96
N ILE A 110 -8.06 3.08 8.69
CA ILE A 110 -7.11 2.64 7.65
C ILE A 110 -6.03 1.82 8.34
N GLU A 111 -6.15 0.51 8.23
CA GLU A 111 -5.27 -0.44 8.90
C GLU A 111 -4.45 -1.26 7.90
N TYR A 112 -3.18 -1.46 8.25
CA TYR A 112 -2.26 -2.32 7.51
C TYR A 112 -1.66 -3.38 8.43
N ALA A 113 -1.65 -4.61 7.97
CA ALA A 113 -0.74 -5.63 8.49
C ALA A 113 0.69 -5.25 8.11
N SER A 114 1.64 -5.39 9.02
CA SER A 114 3.03 -4.97 8.83
C SER A 114 4.00 -5.98 9.43
N SER A 115 5.13 -6.21 8.75
CA SER A 115 6.27 -6.92 9.34
C SER A 115 7.01 -6.09 10.40
N GLY A 116 6.76 -4.77 10.42
CA GLY A 116 7.26 -3.83 11.43
C GLY A 116 6.44 -3.84 12.72
N PRO A 117 6.81 -3.00 13.69
CA PRO A 117 6.13 -2.91 14.97
C PRO A 117 4.72 -2.29 14.86
N TYR A 118 3.93 -2.43 15.93
CA TYR A 118 2.67 -1.67 16.08
C TYR A 118 2.97 -0.18 16.08
N LYS A 119 2.40 0.55 15.12
CA LYS A 119 2.62 1.98 15.01
C LYS A 119 1.45 2.67 14.31
N SER A 120 1.12 3.88 14.74
CA SER A 120 0.11 4.71 14.08
C SER A 120 0.68 6.08 13.74
N TYR A 121 0.19 6.65 12.66
CA TYR A 121 0.63 7.96 12.16
C TYR A 121 -0.58 8.80 11.76
N GLU A 122 -0.55 10.06 12.15
CA GLU A 122 -1.46 11.08 11.60
C GLU A 122 -0.88 11.58 10.28
N CYS A 123 -1.68 11.56 9.25
CA CYS A 123 -1.27 11.82 7.87
C CYS A 123 -2.31 12.67 7.15
N GLY A 124 -2.13 14.00 7.13
CA GLY A 124 -2.94 14.85 6.25
C GLY A 124 -4.46 14.75 6.44
N GLY A 125 -4.92 14.59 7.68
CA GLY A 125 -6.35 14.52 8.01
C GLY A 125 -6.91 13.10 8.21
N TYR A 126 -6.07 12.05 8.11
CA TYR A 126 -6.44 10.68 8.43
C TYR A 126 -5.35 9.98 9.22
N ARG A 127 -5.72 8.89 9.92
CA ARG A 127 -4.79 8.04 10.67
C ARG A 127 -4.53 6.75 9.94
N ILE A 128 -3.25 6.38 9.79
CA ILE A 128 -2.81 5.08 9.31
C ILE A 128 -2.27 4.29 10.50
N SER A 129 -2.75 3.07 10.67
CA SER A 129 -2.32 2.15 11.72
C SER A 129 -1.66 0.92 11.13
N PHE A 130 -0.43 0.64 11.55
CA PHE A 130 0.31 -0.57 11.22
C PHE A 130 0.19 -1.55 12.38
N LYS A 131 -0.34 -2.74 12.10
CA LYS A 131 -0.49 -3.83 13.08
C LYS A 131 0.53 -4.92 12.75
N HIS A 132 1.41 -5.22 13.71
CA HIS A 132 2.39 -6.30 13.52
C HIS A 132 1.71 -7.63 13.19
N ARG A 133 2.24 -8.32 12.17
CA ARG A 133 1.83 -9.67 11.78
C ARG A 133 3.05 -10.53 11.50
N ALA A 134 2.86 -11.84 11.63
CA ALA A 134 3.93 -12.80 11.38
C ALA A 134 4.53 -12.61 9.97
N SER A 135 5.84 -12.60 9.90
CA SER A 135 6.59 -12.35 8.66
C SER A 135 6.21 -13.28 7.52
N ARG A 136 5.86 -14.54 7.81
CA ARG A 136 5.43 -15.52 6.81
C ARG A 136 4.18 -15.13 6.00
N ASP A 137 3.33 -14.24 6.55
CA ASP A 137 2.12 -13.76 5.87
C ASP A 137 2.39 -12.54 4.98
N LEU A 138 3.58 -11.97 5.06
CA LEU A 138 3.95 -10.72 4.42
C LEU A 138 5.25 -10.80 3.62
N ILE A 139 6.28 -11.46 4.16
CA ILE A 139 7.61 -11.55 3.52
C ILE A 139 7.60 -12.73 2.55
N GLY A 140 8.13 -12.51 1.35
CA GLY A 140 8.18 -13.54 0.30
C GLY A 140 6.87 -13.77 -0.45
N CYS A 141 5.79 -13.08 -0.07
CA CYS A 141 4.51 -13.13 -0.77
C CYS A 141 4.36 -11.93 -1.72
N SER A 142 3.72 -12.15 -2.84
CA SER A 142 3.30 -11.08 -3.75
C SER A 142 2.28 -10.13 -3.08
N PRO A 143 2.12 -8.90 -3.55
CA PRO A 143 1.15 -7.95 -2.98
C PRO A 143 -0.27 -8.49 -2.93
N LEU A 144 -0.71 -9.20 -3.98
CA LEU A 144 -2.03 -9.81 -4.04
C LEU A 144 -2.18 -10.96 -3.03
N THR A 145 -1.19 -11.83 -2.92
CA THR A 145 -1.20 -12.92 -1.93
C THR A 145 -1.29 -12.37 -0.50
N ARG A 146 -0.50 -11.34 -0.17
CA ARG A 146 -0.60 -10.67 1.14
C ARG A 146 -2.01 -10.14 1.39
N LEU A 147 -2.59 -9.46 0.40
CA LEU A 147 -3.94 -8.89 0.51
C LEU A 147 -4.98 -9.98 0.74
N VAL A 148 -4.94 -11.09 -0.02
CA VAL A 148 -5.86 -12.24 0.15
C VAL A 148 -5.68 -12.87 1.54
N ILE A 149 -4.45 -13.09 2.01
CA ILE A 149 -4.20 -13.62 3.36
C ILE A 149 -4.83 -12.70 4.42
N GLN A 150 -4.68 -11.38 4.32
CA GLN A 150 -5.24 -10.45 5.29
C GLN A 150 -6.78 -10.40 5.24
N ALA A 151 -7.38 -10.53 4.08
CA ALA A 151 -8.82 -10.64 3.93
C ALA A 151 -9.34 -11.95 4.55
N LEU A 152 -8.69 -13.08 4.30
CA LEU A 152 -9.03 -14.35 4.94
C LEU A 152 -8.92 -14.29 6.45
N ARG A 153 -7.88 -13.63 6.98
CA ARG A 153 -7.74 -13.43 8.44
C ARG A 153 -8.82 -12.52 9.02
N ALA A 154 -9.32 -11.57 8.25
CA ALA A 154 -10.45 -10.72 8.65
C ALA A 154 -11.77 -11.48 8.68
N LEU A 155 -12.01 -12.38 7.72
CA LEU A 155 -13.18 -13.27 7.67
C LEU A 155 -13.12 -14.36 8.76
N GLY A 156 -11.91 -14.76 9.17
CA GLY A 156 -11.71 -15.93 9.99
C GLY A 156 -11.90 -17.24 9.20
N LYS A 157 -11.59 -18.36 9.85
CA LYS A 157 -11.67 -19.71 9.22
C LYS A 157 -13.07 -20.02 8.71
N GLU A 158 -14.09 -19.73 9.48
CA GLU A 158 -15.49 -20.01 9.14
C GLU A 158 -16.02 -19.12 8.01
N GLY A 159 -15.47 -17.91 7.85
CA GLY A 159 -15.83 -17.00 6.76
C GLY A 159 -15.05 -17.24 5.46
N ALA A 160 -14.05 -18.11 5.47
CA ALA A 160 -13.28 -18.50 4.29
C ALA A 160 -14.00 -19.61 3.52
N THR A 161 -15.17 -19.32 2.97
CA THR A 161 -16.08 -20.28 2.36
C THR A 161 -15.79 -20.50 0.86
N PRO A 162 -16.32 -21.59 0.25
CA PRO A 162 -16.22 -21.81 -1.20
C PRO A 162 -16.81 -20.66 -2.04
N GLU A 163 -17.84 -19.96 -1.54
CA GLU A 163 -18.43 -18.81 -2.23
C GLU A 163 -17.44 -17.64 -2.27
N VAL A 164 -16.68 -17.42 -1.21
CA VAL A 164 -15.60 -16.42 -1.17
C VAL A 164 -14.50 -16.82 -2.16
N ALA A 165 -14.14 -18.10 -2.22
CA ALA A 165 -13.17 -18.61 -3.19
C ALA A 165 -13.65 -18.40 -4.64
N ALA A 166 -14.91 -18.69 -4.94
CA ALA A 166 -15.50 -18.45 -6.26
C ALA A 166 -15.47 -16.96 -6.64
N ARG A 167 -15.83 -16.05 -5.71
CA ARG A 167 -15.76 -14.60 -5.94
C ARG A 167 -14.35 -14.12 -6.22
N LEU A 168 -13.36 -14.63 -5.52
CA LEU A 168 -11.95 -14.28 -5.76
C LEU A 168 -11.45 -14.88 -7.07
N ALA A 169 -11.83 -16.11 -7.41
CA ALA A 169 -11.46 -16.78 -8.65
C ALA A 169 -11.90 -15.99 -9.91
N THR A 170 -13.05 -15.29 -9.86
CA THR A 170 -13.48 -14.43 -10.97
C THR A 170 -12.58 -13.20 -11.18
N ARG A 171 -11.85 -12.76 -10.15
CA ARG A 171 -11.01 -11.55 -10.16
C ARG A 171 -9.53 -11.84 -10.32
N MET A 172 -9.10 -13.06 -10.06
CA MET A 172 -7.72 -13.49 -10.16
C MET A 172 -7.48 -14.27 -11.45
N SER A 173 -6.35 -14.04 -12.10
CA SER A 173 -5.86 -14.87 -13.19
C SER A 173 -5.39 -16.24 -12.66
N GLU A 174 -5.30 -17.25 -13.52
CA GLU A 174 -4.75 -18.57 -13.17
C GLU A 174 -3.33 -18.47 -12.58
N ARG A 175 -2.51 -17.57 -13.14
CA ARG A 175 -1.16 -17.31 -12.65
C ARG A 175 -1.16 -16.77 -11.22
N GLU A 176 -2.09 -15.89 -10.87
CA GLU A 176 -2.23 -15.33 -9.52
C GLU A 176 -2.74 -16.37 -8.53
N VAL A 177 -3.67 -17.24 -8.95
CA VAL A 177 -4.12 -18.38 -8.13
C VAL A 177 -2.96 -19.37 -7.88
N ALA A 178 -2.21 -19.72 -8.90
CA ALA A 178 -1.04 -20.59 -8.77
C ALA A 178 0.04 -19.96 -7.85
N ALA A 179 0.28 -18.64 -7.98
CA ALA A 179 1.20 -17.90 -7.11
C ALA A 179 0.72 -17.93 -5.66
N PHE A 180 -0.57 -17.66 -5.41
CA PHE A 180 -1.17 -17.74 -4.07
C PHE A 180 -0.94 -19.11 -3.43
N CYS A 181 -1.27 -20.21 -4.13
CA CYS A 181 -1.08 -21.57 -3.62
C CYS A 181 0.38 -21.87 -3.30
N LYS A 182 1.32 -21.45 -4.16
CA LYS A 182 2.75 -21.62 -3.96
C LYS A 182 3.27 -20.83 -2.76
N GLU A 183 2.89 -19.57 -2.68
CA GLU A 183 3.37 -18.63 -1.65
C GLU A 183 2.77 -18.93 -0.27
N THR A 184 1.60 -19.57 -0.22
CA THR A 184 0.93 -19.96 1.04
C THR A 184 1.19 -21.39 1.47
N ALA A 185 2.02 -22.18 0.78
CA ALA A 185 2.28 -23.58 1.09
C ALA A 185 2.80 -23.81 2.53
N GLY A 186 3.52 -22.83 3.11
CA GLY A 186 3.99 -22.84 4.50
C GLY A 186 3.08 -22.10 5.48
N SER A 187 1.90 -21.68 5.08
CA SER A 187 0.96 -20.93 5.91
C SER A 187 0.13 -21.84 6.82
N THR A 188 -0.85 -21.29 7.54
CA THR A 188 -1.79 -22.06 8.37
C THR A 188 -2.62 -23.00 7.49
N SER A 189 -2.89 -24.22 7.98
CA SER A 189 -3.55 -25.30 7.21
C SER A 189 -4.86 -24.87 6.53
N TRP A 190 -5.69 -24.06 7.19
CA TRP A 190 -6.93 -23.59 6.61
C TRP A 190 -6.75 -22.56 5.47
N ILE A 191 -5.64 -21.78 5.47
CA ILE A 191 -5.29 -20.88 4.35
C ILE A 191 -4.81 -21.72 3.15
N VAL A 192 -4.04 -22.79 3.41
CA VAL A 192 -3.63 -23.74 2.36
C VAL A 192 -4.85 -24.42 1.76
N ALA A 193 -5.79 -24.89 2.61
CA ALA A 193 -7.04 -25.50 2.17
C ALA A 193 -7.88 -24.54 1.32
N PHE A 194 -7.94 -23.25 1.69
CA PHE A 194 -8.62 -22.23 0.88
C PHE A 194 -7.95 -22.07 -0.49
N GLY A 195 -6.63 -22.18 -0.59
CA GLY A 195 -5.92 -22.18 -1.87
C GLY A 195 -6.39 -23.30 -2.81
N ASN A 196 -6.72 -24.49 -2.28
CA ASN A 196 -7.28 -25.58 -3.08
C ASN A 196 -8.71 -25.24 -3.55
N GLN A 197 -9.56 -24.69 -2.68
CA GLN A 197 -10.89 -24.22 -3.06
C GLN A 197 -10.82 -23.14 -4.16
N LEU A 198 -9.87 -22.22 -4.05
CA LEU A 198 -9.66 -21.17 -5.03
C LEU A 198 -9.23 -21.73 -6.40
N ARG A 199 -8.37 -22.76 -6.40
CA ARG A 199 -7.94 -23.48 -7.60
C ARG A 199 -9.11 -24.22 -8.25
N GLU A 200 -9.89 -24.97 -7.46
CA GLU A 200 -11.10 -25.66 -7.94
C GLU A 200 -12.11 -24.68 -8.55
N ALA A 201 -12.36 -23.55 -7.87
CA ALA A 201 -13.26 -22.51 -8.38
C ALA A 201 -12.76 -21.83 -9.65
N LYS A 202 -11.43 -21.79 -9.87
CA LYS A 202 -10.82 -21.26 -11.09
C LYS A 202 -10.80 -22.27 -12.24
N GLY A 203 -10.90 -23.56 -11.95
CA GLY A 203 -10.83 -24.65 -12.94
C GLY A 203 -9.39 -25.00 -13.36
N CYS A 204 -8.39 -24.78 -12.50
CA CYS A 204 -6.97 -25.03 -12.78
C CYS A 204 -6.28 -25.86 -11.68
#